data_c975a3593d51e4b4cd91ae9e537764f9
#
_entry.id   c975a3593d51e4b4cd91ae9e537764f9
#
_cell.length_a   1.000
_cell.length_b   1.000
_cell.length_c   1.000
_cell.angle_alpha   90.00
_cell.angle_beta   90.00
_cell.angle_gamma   90.00
#
_symmetry.space_group_name_H-M   'P 1'
#
loop_
_entity.id
_entity.type
_entity.pdbx_description
1 polymer ?
#
loop_
_entity_poly.entity_id
_entity_poly.type
_entity_poly.pdbx_seq_one_letter_code
_entity_poly.pdbx_strand_id
1 'polypeptide(L)'
;KTGNLKKSKSTHTYMDKAIQKGSVVIQKHSIKIRGKEYCKWIDDNYLMIGKAYFYKGEFDEAIKTFNFISEEYKKTNISYESLLWLTRCYIEKKDYSSAESILIDLDNNRKFPQEYRRDYEIINADLYLRQKNYPLAKEAILNSLNKYKHRKDKGRLNFIVAQIYQIEEQYPRATKHYNEVLKTNADYSMVFNTKMNLALCSDKSSKDSEKMRKQLIKMTKDDKNKEYLDQIYYTIAEMDLLTTDTNQAKQNYLLSTLYSVSNDPQKALSFLSLAEIEYSRSNFIASQLYYDSTIYFMSEDYRLYSSAYKKYDVLTDLAENLKTIQLQDSLIGLALLPRAELNAIIKEIIDKEIQKENEEREKEIMKRKNLSEGNRFGNRNEQFGNNTSGGKWYFYNPATLSFGLSEFTKKWGKRKLEDDWRRKNKKSTKIIIEDSTSAEKGGVQNTKDPQFYLSQIPVSSKDFISAREKIANACYQAAIIYKYDLQKISKS
;
A
#
# COMPACT_ATOMS: atom_id res chain seq x y z
N LYS A 1 -11.53 3.43 -2.29
CA LYS A 1 -11.39 4.57 -3.25
C LYS A 1 -9.93 4.83 -3.67
N THR A 2 -9.14 3.83 -3.86
CA THR A 2 -7.86 3.94 -4.59
C THR A 2 -8.09 3.70 -6.08
N GLY A 3 -9.07 4.40 -6.64
CA GLY A 3 -9.32 4.40 -8.07
C GLY A 3 -8.19 5.15 -8.76
N ASN A 4 -7.51 4.48 -9.68
CA ASN A 4 -6.51 5.05 -10.54
C ASN A 4 -7.04 6.37 -11.14
N LEU A 5 -6.50 7.51 -10.72
CA LEU A 5 -6.88 8.87 -11.13
C LEU A 5 -6.97 9.03 -12.66
N LYS A 6 -6.16 8.28 -13.43
CA LYS A 6 -6.24 8.24 -14.90
C LYS A 6 -7.52 7.56 -15.40
N LYS A 7 -7.98 6.48 -14.75
CA LYS A 7 -9.26 5.82 -15.09
C LYS A 7 -10.47 6.68 -14.70
N SER A 8 -10.40 7.42 -13.60
CA SER A 8 -11.48 8.33 -13.22
C SER A 8 -11.61 9.49 -14.20
N LYS A 9 -10.51 10.10 -14.65
CA LYS A 9 -10.53 11.17 -15.67
C LYS A 9 -11.11 10.72 -17.01
N SER A 10 -10.93 9.47 -17.42
CA SER A 10 -11.54 8.96 -18.66
C SER A 10 -13.07 8.86 -18.58
N THR A 11 -13.65 8.74 -17.38
CA THR A 11 -15.11 8.71 -17.18
C THR A 11 -15.73 10.12 -17.21
N HIS A 12 -14.94 11.19 -16.97
CA HIS A 12 -15.43 12.58 -16.96
C HIS A 12 -16.05 12.96 -18.32
N THR A 13 -15.46 12.51 -19.42
CA THR A 13 -16.02 12.75 -20.77
C THR A 13 -17.45 12.19 -20.95
N TYR A 14 -17.75 11.05 -20.34
CA TYR A 14 -19.11 10.49 -20.36
C TYR A 14 -20.06 11.28 -19.48
N MET A 15 -19.60 11.77 -18.33
CA MET A 15 -20.39 12.64 -17.45
C MET A 15 -20.69 13.98 -18.11
N ASP A 16 -19.70 14.60 -18.80
CA ASP A 16 -19.89 15.82 -19.58
C ASP A 16 -20.92 15.65 -20.68
N LYS A 17 -20.88 14.53 -21.40
CA LYS A 17 -21.90 14.19 -22.39
C LYS A 17 -23.30 14.01 -21.77
N ALA A 18 -23.37 13.42 -20.57
CA ALA A 18 -24.64 13.26 -19.88
C ALA A 18 -25.23 14.63 -19.45
N ILE A 19 -24.38 15.52 -18.89
CA ILE A 19 -24.75 16.88 -18.54
C ILE A 19 -25.25 17.64 -19.79
N GLN A 20 -24.46 17.62 -20.87
CA GLN A 20 -24.82 18.30 -22.10
C GLN A 20 -26.15 17.80 -22.68
N LYS A 21 -26.33 16.49 -22.79
CA LYS A 21 -27.57 15.91 -23.33
C LYS A 21 -28.77 16.22 -22.43
N GLY A 22 -28.63 16.08 -21.11
CA GLY A 22 -29.67 16.42 -20.16
C GLY A 22 -30.09 17.89 -20.23
N SER A 23 -29.10 18.80 -20.34
CA SER A 23 -29.34 20.24 -20.48
C SER A 23 -30.08 20.58 -21.78
N VAL A 24 -29.71 19.94 -22.90
CA VAL A 24 -30.40 20.10 -24.20
C VAL A 24 -31.86 19.60 -24.13
N VAL A 25 -32.09 18.48 -23.43
CA VAL A 25 -33.46 17.95 -23.24
C VAL A 25 -34.30 18.92 -22.43
N ILE A 26 -33.76 19.45 -21.33
CA ILE A 26 -34.45 20.44 -20.50
C ILE A 26 -34.77 21.68 -21.31
N GLN A 27 -33.78 22.24 -22.03
CA GLN A 27 -33.97 23.44 -22.83
C GLN A 27 -35.01 23.31 -23.94
N LYS A 28 -35.11 22.14 -24.57
CA LYS A 28 -36.00 21.91 -25.72
C LYS A 28 -37.39 21.46 -25.34
N HIS A 29 -37.56 20.80 -24.20
CA HIS A 29 -38.80 20.08 -23.87
C HIS A 29 -39.44 20.52 -22.55
N SER A 30 -38.81 21.39 -21.74
CA SER A 30 -39.44 21.92 -20.54
C SER A 30 -40.61 22.83 -20.93
N ILE A 31 -41.79 22.50 -20.36
CA ILE A 31 -43.01 23.28 -20.54
C ILE A 31 -43.48 23.74 -19.17
N LYS A 32 -42.99 24.92 -18.73
CA LYS A 32 -43.31 25.48 -17.42
C LYS A 32 -44.37 26.55 -17.57
N ILE A 33 -45.59 26.28 -17.06
CA ILE A 33 -46.73 27.22 -17.08
C ILE A 33 -47.14 27.51 -15.65
N ARG A 34 -47.18 28.79 -15.25
CA ARG A 34 -47.53 29.24 -13.91
C ARG A 34 -46.76 28.54 -12.79
N GLY A 35 -45.47 28.33 -12.99
CA GLY A 35 -44.60 27.66 -12.01
C GLY A 35 -44.69 26.12 -11.98
N LYS A 36 -45.55 25.49 -12.81
CA LYS A 36 -45.69 24.05 -12.85
C LYS A 36 -45.05 23.52 -14.14
N GLU A 37 -44.17 22.49 -13.98
CA GLU A 37 -43.60 21.74 -15.10
C GLU A 37 -44.63 20.68 -15.57
N TYR A 38 -44.86 20.60 -16.86
CA TYR A 38 -45.81 19.67 -17.48
C TYR A 38 -45.11 18.48 -18.16
N CYS A 39 -43.83 18.60 -18.50
CA CYS A 39 -43.08 17.49 -19.02
C CYS A 39 -42.57 16.59 -17.90
N LYS A 40 -42.97 15.33 -17.94
CA LYS A 40 -42.78 14.37 -16.83
C LYS A 40 -41.32 13.97 -16.54
N TRP A 41 -40.40 14.17 -17.46
CA TRP A 41 -39.00 13.70 -17.33
C TRP A 41 -37.96 14.81 -17.13
N ILE A 42 -38.38 16.02 -16.92
CA ILE A 42 -37.47 17.15 -16.69
C ILE A 42 -36.75 17.00 -15.34
N ASP A 43 -37.48 16.59 -14.31
CA ASP A 43 -36.91 16.31 -12.97
C ASP A 43 -35.90 15.15 -13.01
N ASP A 44 -36.15 14.07 -13.77
CA ASP A 44 -35.21 12.99 -13.99
C ASP A 44 -33.91 13.46 -14.68
N ASN A 45 -34.03 14.40 -15.66
CA ASN A 45 -32.85 14.95 -16.34
C ASN A 45 -32.01 15.81 -15.38
N TYR A 46 -32.64 16.64 -14.53
CA TYR A 46 -31.92 17.38 -13.48
C TYR A 46 -31.23 16.43 -12.51
N LEU A 47 -31.91 15.37 -12.08
CA LEU A 47 -31.33 14.37 -11.18
C LEU A 47 -30.12 13.67 -11.83
N MET A 48 -30.21 13.34 -13.11
CA MET A 48 -29.09 12.75 -13.87
C MET A 48 -27.90 13.73 -13.96
N ILE A 49 -28.15 15.03 -14.21
CA ILE A 49 -27.12 16.08 -14.25
C ILE A 49 -26.45 16.21 -12.88
N GLY A 50 -27.21 16.26 -11.79
CA GLY A 50 -26.68 16.31 -10.43
C GLY A 50 -25.79 15.10 -10.11
N LYS A 51 -26.23 13.89 -10.48
CA LYS A 51 -25.44 12.65 -10.34
C LYS A 51 -24.15 12.72 -11.17
N ALA A 52 -24.20 13.26 -12.39
CA ALA A 52 -23.02 13.40 -13.25
C ALA A 52 -21.99 14.37 -12.63
N TYR A 53 -22.41 15.49 -12.08
CA TYR A 53 -21.54 16.40 -11.32
C TYR A 53 -20.92 15.71 -10.11
N PHE A 54 -21.72 14.97 -9.35
CA PHE A 54 -21.22 14.18 -8.21
C PHE A 54 -20.11 13.22 -8.60
N TYR A 55 -20.31 12.42 -9.67
CA TYR A 55 -19.30 11.46 -10.15
C TYR A 55 -18.07 12.11 -10.77
N LYS A 56 -18.16 13.36 -11.23
CA LYS A 56 -16.99 14.16 -11.63
C LYS A 56 -16.22 14.70 -10.42
N GLY A 57 -16.82 14.74 -9.22
CA GLY A 57 -16.27 15.39 -8.03
C GLY A 57 -16.58 16.90 -7.97
N GLU A 58 -17.42 17.42 -8.85
CA GLU A 58 -17.90 18.81 -8.86
C GLU A 58 -19.08 18.95 -7.87
N PHE A 59 -18.75 18.80 -6.57
CA PHE A 59 -19.77 18.71 -5.53
C PHE A 59 -20.60 19.98 -5.36
N ASP A 60 -20.04 21.18 -5.61
CA ASP A 60 -20.76 22.44 -5.49
C ASP A 60 -21.88 22.56 -6.55
N GLU A 61 -21.60 22.14 -7.79
CA GLU A 61 -22.60 22.13 -8.85
C GLU A 61 -23.65 21.02 -8.61
N ALA A 62 -23.22 19.88 -8.08
CA ALA A 62 -24.15 18.83 -7.68
C ALA A 62 -25.10 19.30 -6.56
N ILE A 63 -24.59 19.99 -5.53
CA ILE A 63 -25.37 20.57 -4.42
C ILE A 63 -26.40 21.56 -4.95
N LYS A 64 -26.01 22.50 -5.80
CA LYS A 64 -26.94 23.46 -6.42
C LYS A 64 -28.06 22.74 -7.17
N THR A 65 -27.70 21.73 -7.96
CA THR A 65 -28.66 20.97 -8.77
C THR A 65 -29.63 20.18 -7.88
N PHE A 66 -29.14 19.49 -6.84
CA PHE A 66 -30.01 18.71 -5.93
C PHE A 66 -30.89 19.60 -5.04
N ASN A 67 -30.40 20.76 -4.59
CA ASN A 67 -31.21 21.75 -3.88
C ASN A 67 -32.34 22.24 -4.78
N PHE A 68 -32.04 22.59 -6.03
CA PHE A 68 -33.05 23.02 -6.99
C PHE A 68 -34.15 21.94 -7.14
N ILE A 69 -33.79 20.65 -7.28
CA ILE A 69 -34.75 19.58 -7.40
C ILE A 69 -35.61 19.45 -6.13
N SER A 70 -34.97 19.47 -4.97
CA SER A 70 -35.66 19.34 -3.68
C SER A 70 -36.67 20.46 -3.42
N GLU A 71 -36.41 21.64 -3.95
CA GLU A 71 -37.29 22.83 -3.80
C GLU A 71 -38.38 22.89 -4.84
N GLU A 72 -38.01 22.70 -6.12
CA GLU A 72 -38.97 22.86 -7.23
C GLU A 72 -39.94 21.66 -7.31
N TYR A 73 -39.45 20.44 -7.02
CA TYR A 73 -40.21 19.20 -7.18
C TYR A 73 -40.63 18.59 -5.83
N LYS A 74 -40.91 19.40 -4.80
CA LYS A 74 -41.27 18.97 -3.42
C LYS A 74 -42.39 17.93 -3.34
N LYS A 75 -43.26 17.86 -4.36
CA LYS A 75 -44.41 16.97 -4.38
C LYS A 75 -44.17 15.64 -5.05
N THR A 76 -42.98 15.43 -5.59
CA THR A 76 -42.60 14.20 -6.31
C THR A 76 -41.62 13.37 -5.50
N ASN A 77 -41.55 12.06 -5.77
CA ASN A 77 -40.63 11.16 -5.10
C ASN A 77 -39.16 11.51 -5.39
N ILE A 78 -38.88 12.14 -6.54
CA ILE A 78 -37.55 12.59 -6.93
C ILE A 78 -36.94 13.57 -5.93
N SER A 79 -37.76 14.38 -5.26
CA SER A 79 -37.25 15.28 -4.24
C SER A 79 -36.56 14.52 -3.09
N TYR A 80 -37.08 13.38 -2.69
CA TYR A 80 -36.46 12.54 -1.67
C TYR A 80 -35.15 11.90 -2.17
N GLU A 81 -35.10 11.46 -3.42
CA GLU A 81 -33.88 10.95 -4.02
C GLU A 81 -32.81 12.04 -4.14
N SER A 82 -33.21 13.28 -4.51
CA SER A 82 -32.28 14.41 -4.57
C SER A 82 -31.69 14.74 -3.20
N LEU A 83 -32.49 14.71 -2.12
CA LEU A 83 -32.01 14.93 -0.75
C LEU A 83 -31.01 13.84 -0.32
N LEU A 84 -31.21 12.58 -0.70
CA LEU A 84 -30.24 11.52 -0.45
C LEU A 84 -28.91 11.74 -1.20
N TRP A 85 -28.97 12.22 -2.44
CA TRP A 85 -27.76 12.59 -3.19
C TRP A 85 -27.08 13.85 -2.64
N LEU A 86 -27.86 14.82 -2.20
CA LEU A 86 -27.37 16.02 -1.50
C LEU A 86 -26.59 15.64 -0.24
N THR A 87 -27.14 14.74 0.57
CA THR A 87 -26.47 14.18 1.74
C THR A 87 -25.12 13.54 1.37
N ARG A 88 -25.05 12.77 0.28
CA ARG A 88 -23.76 12.21 -0.21
C ARG A 88 -22.78 13.29 -0.60
N CYS A 89 -23.22 14.39 -1.20
CA CYS A 89 -22.34 15.53 -1.51
C CYS A 89 -21.73 16.13 -0.24
N TYR A 90 -22.53 16.36 0.79
CA TYR A 90 -22.06 16.90 2.07
C TYR A 90 -21.09 15.93 2.76
N ILE A 91 -21.36 14.63 2.74
CA ILE A 91 -20.43 13.61 3.27
C ILE A 91 -19.07 13.67 2.55
N GLU A 92 -19.04 13.77 1.21
CA GLU A 92 -17.78 13.89 0.46
C GLU A 92 -17.04 15.21 0.74
N LYS A 93 -17.78 16.31 0.99
CA LYS A 93 -17.21 17.59 1.41
C LYS A 93 -16.80 17.60 2.89
N LYS A 94 -17.07 16.54 3.64
CA LYS A 94 -16.85 16.42 5.10
C LYS A 94 -17.72 17.40 5.94
N ASP A 95 -18.79 17.93 5.37
CA ASP A 95 -19.81 18.70 6.09
C ASP A 95 -20.83 17.73 6.68
N TYR A 96 -20.42 17.08 7.77
CA TYR A 96 -21.23 16.04 8.41
C TYR A 96 -22.46 16.60 9.11
N SER A 97 -22.44 17.86 9.55
CA SER A 97 -23.57 18.51 10.20
C SER A 97 -24.75 18.73 9.24
N SER A 98 -24.46 19.24 8.03
CA SER A 98 -25.49 19.39 7.00
C SER A 98 -26.04 18.04 6.53
N ALA A 99 -25.16 17.04 6.40
CA ALA A 99 -25.59 15.69 6.04
C ALA A 99 -26.52 15.06 7.07
N GLU A 100 -26.21 15.21 8.36
CA GLU A 100 -26.97 14.68 9.48
C GLU A 100 -28.35 15.35 9.59
N SER A 101 -28.41 16.69 9.44
CA SER A 101 -29.67 17.44 9.44
C SER A 101 -30.64 16.91 8.39
N ILE A 102 -30.19 16.70 7.16
CA ILE A 102 -31.04 16.16 6.08
C ILE A 102 -31.53 14.75 6.43
N LEU A 103 -30.66 13.90 6.97
CA LEU A 103 -31.06 12.53 7.35
C LEU A 103 -32.09 12.51 8.47
N ILE A 104 -31.95 13.39 9.47
CA ILE A 104 -32.93 13.55 10.55
C ILE A 104 -34.28 14.02 9.98
N ASP A 105 -34.28 15.00 9.09
CA ASP A 105 -35.51 15.50 8.45
C ASP A 105 -36.19 14.42 7.62
N LEU A 106 -35.43 13.60 6.90
CA LEU A 106 -35.96 12.46 6.13
C LEU A 106 -36.55 11.37 7.03
N ASP A 107 -35.90 11.09 8.17
CA ASP A 107 -36.39 10.06 9.09
C ASP A 107 -37.68 10.46 9.78
N ASN A 108 -37.79 11.72 10.17
CA ASN A 108 -38.98 12.28 10.78
C ASN A 108 -40.15 12.46 9.80
N ASN A 109 -39.89 12.38 8.50
CA ASN A 109 -40.91 12.59 7.48
C ASN A 109 -41.76 11.34 7.25
N ARG A 110 -43.01 11.37 7.74
CA ARG A 110 -43.98 10.25 7.57
C ARG A 110 -44.27 9.92 6.11
N LYS A 111 -44.02 10.83 5.18
CA LYS A 111 -44.25 10.62 3.73
C LYS A 111 -43.05 10.08 3.01
N PHE A 112 -41.91 9.85 3.71
CA PHE A 112 -40.70 9.33 3.12
C PHE A 112 -40.93 7.95 2.54
N PRO A 113 -40.72 7.74 1.19
CA PRO A 113 -41.11 6.52 0.53
C PRO A 113 -40.27 5.32 0.97
N GLN A 114 -40.90 4.16 1.16
CA GLN A 114 -40.23 2.93 1.58
C GLN A 114 -39.18 2.43 0.58
N GLU A 115 -39.35 2.78 -0.70
CA GLU A 115 -38.36 2.43 -1.75
C GLU A 115 -36.97 3.05 -1.51
N TYR A 116 -36.90 4.24 -0.87
CA TYR A 116 -35.66 4.93 -0.57
C TYR A 116 -35.08 4.60 0.82
N ARG A 117 -35.81 3.87 1.68
CA ARG A 117 -35.34 3.51 3.03
C ARG A 117 -34.03 2.71 3.01
N ARG A 118 -33.85 1.86 2.00
CA ARG A 118 -32.59 1.14 1.81
C ARG A 118 -31.41 2.07 1.56
N ASP A 119 -31.58 3.05 0.66
CA ASP A 119 -30.51 4.00 0.30
C ASP A 119 -30.23 4.97 1.45
N TYR A 120 -31.27 5.36 2.18
CA TYR A 120 -31.17 6.12 3.42
C TYR A 120 -30.26 5.41 4.43
N GLU A 121 -30.52 4.16 4.76
CA GLU A 121 -29.74 3.38 5.74
C GLU A 121 -28.26 3.28 5.33
N ILE A 122 -27.98 3.09 4.05
CA ILE A 122 -26.60 2.99 3.54
C ILE A 122 -25.88 4.33 3.59
N ILE A 123 -26.58 5.44 3.30
CA ILE A 123 -26.00 6.77 3.38
C ILE A 123 -25.73 7.14 4.84
N ASN A 124 -26.65 6.81 5.73
CA ASN A 124 -26.50 6.98 7.16
C ASN A 124 -25.32 6.17 7.70
N ALA A 125 -25.16 4.91 7.25
CA ALA A 125 -24.01 4.10 7.58
C ALA A 125 -22.68 4.71 7.06
N ASP A 126 -22.65 5.27 5.84
CA ASP A 126 -21.45 5.95 5.30
C ASP A 126 -21.09 7.19 6.14
N LEU A 127 -22.09 7.98 6.55
CA LEU A 127 -21.89 9.11 7.46
C LEU A 127 -21.23 8.66 8.78
N TYR A 128 -21.80 7.65 9.44
CA TYR A 128 -21.26 7.16 10.71
C TYR A 128 -19.85 6.54 10.54
N LEU A 129 -19.58 5.85 9.43
CA LEU A 129 -18.24 5.34 9.14
C LEU A 129 -17.21 6.47 8.98
N ARG A 130 -17.59 7.58 8.33
CA ARG A 130 -16.73 8.76 8.19
C ARG A 130 -16.47 9.47 9.51
N GLN A 131 -17.47 9.48 10.39
CA GLN A 131 -17.37 9.98 11.76
C GLN A 131 -16.66 8.99 12.70
N LYS A 132 -16.28 7.80 12.22
CA LYS A 132 -15.72 6.69 13.01
C LYS A 132 -16.66 6.17 14.12
N ASN A 133 -17.96 6.41 13.99
CA ASN A 133 -18.97 5.86 14.88
C ASN A 133 -19.39 4.47 14.42
N TYR A 134 -18.53 3.48 14.72
CA TYR A 134 -18.70 2.10 14.29
C TYR A 134 -19.98 1.42 14.80
N PRO A 135 -20.43 1.64 16.05
CA PRO A 135 -21.67 1.03 16.55
C PRO A 135 -22.89 1.42 15.72
N LEU A 136 -23.10 2.72 15.48
CA LEU A 136 -24.24 3.21 14.69
C LEU A 136 -24.14 2.81 13.21
N ALA A 137 -22.92 2.86 12.64
CA ALA A 137 -22.67 2.40 11.27
C ALA A 137 -23.08 0.94 11.09
N LYS A 138 -22.68 0.08 12.02
CA LYS A 138 -23.00 -1.35 12.04
C LYS A 138 -24.52 -1.60 12.12
N GLU A 139 -25.20 -0.89 13.02
CA GLU A 139 -26.65 -1.00 13.17
C GLU A 139 -27.37 -0.62 11.87
N ALA A 140 -27.04 0.51 11.28
CA ALA A 140 -27.64 0.95 10.01
C ALA A 140 -27.41 -0.07 8.88
N ILE A 141 -26.20 -0.66 8.78
CA ILE A 141 -25.93 -1.69 7.77
C ILE A 141 -26.75 -2.95 8.05
N LEU A 142 -26.83 -3.41 9.28
CA LEU A 142 -27.59 -4.60 9.65
C LEU A 142 -29.09 -4.43 9.34
N ASN A 143 -29.65 -3.24 9.62
CA ASN A 143 -31.03 -2.89 9.29
C ASN A 143 -31.29 -2.92 7.78
N SER A 144 -30.29 -2.57 6.96
CA SER A 144 -30.39 -2.59 5.51
C SER A 144 -30.23 -3.97 4.89
N LEU A 145 -29.47 -4.89 5.52
CA LEU A 145 -29.07 -6.18 4.94
C LEU A 145 -30.27 -7.02 4.43
N ASN A 146 -31.37 -7.03 5.19
CA ASN A 146 -32.57 -7.80 4.83
C ASN A 146 -33.34 -7.18 3.66
N LYS A 147 -33.12 -5.89 3.38
CA LYS A 147 -33.81 -5.15 2.29
C LYS A 147 -33.10 -5.35 0.93
N TYR A 148 -31.88 -5.89 0.90
CA TYR A 148 -31.14 -6.16 -0.34
C TYR A 148 -31.57 -7.50 -0.96
N LYS A 149 -31.87 -7.49 -2.26
CA LYS A 149 -32.16 -8.71 -3.02
C LYS A 149 -30.94 -9.33 -3.66
N HIS A 150 -30.00 -8.49 -4.15
CA HIS A 150 -28.82 -8.95 -4.86
C HIS A 150 -27.75 -9.49 -3.91
N ARG A 151 -27.28 -10.72 -4.18
CA ARG A 151 -26.27 -11.40 -3.38
C ARG A 151 -24.94 -10.63 -3.30
N LYS A 152 -24.54 -9.97 -4.40
CA LYS A 152 -23.28 -9.21 -4.47
C LYS A 152 -23.28 -8.02 -3.50
N ASP A 153 -24.39 -7.29 -3.40
CA ASP A 153 -24.53 -6.18 -2.47
C ASP A 153 -24.52 -6.66 -1.02
N LYS A 154 -25.23 -7.77 -0.74
CA LYS A 154 -25.16 -8.42 0.58
C LYS A 154 -23.74 -8.82 0.95
N GLY A 155 -22.94 -9.28 -0.01
CA GLY A 155 -21.53 -9.61 0.20
C GLY A 155 -20.72 -8.39 0.67
N ARG A 156 -20.88 -7.25 0.00
CA ARG A 156 -20.19 -6.00 0.38
C ARG A 156 -20.58 -5.53 1.77
N LEU A 157 -21.86 -5.55 2.10
CA LEU A 157 -22.34 -5.11 3.41
C LEU A 157 -21.87 -6.05 4.53
N ASN A 158 -21.94 -7.36 4.34
CA ASN A 158 -21.40 -8.32 5.29
C ASN A 158 -19.89 -8.13 5.48
N PHE A 159 -19.15 -7.82 4.40
CA PHE A 159 -17.72 -7.55 4.51
C PHE A 159 -17.42 -6.34 5.41
N ILE A 160 -18.16 -5.23 5.23
CA ILE A 160 -18.02 -4.03 6.07
C ILE A 160 -18.37 -4.32 7.53
N VAL A 161 -19.50 -5.00 7.77
CA VAL A 161 -19.92 -5.39 9.13
C VAL A 161 -18.87 -6.29 9.80
N ALA A 162 -18.31 -7.24 9.04
CA ALA A 162 -17.25 -8.10 9.54
C ALA A 162 -15.99 -7.32 9.93
N GLN A 163 -15.59 -6.32 9.12
CA GLN A 163 -14.47 -5.43 9.45
C GLN A 163 -14.74 -4.60 10.70
N ILE A 164 -15.97 -4.09 10.89
CA ILE A 164 -16.33 -3.37 12.11
C ILE A 164 -16.22 -4.29 13.33
N TYR A 165 -16.78 -5.50 13.27
CA TYR A 165 -16.63 -6.46 14.35
C TYR A 165 -15.18 -6.84 14.63
N GLN A 166 -14.33 -6.89 13.61
CA GLN A 166 -12.90 -7.14 13.76
C GLN A 166 -12.20 -5.96 14.46
N ILE A 167 -12.56 -4.71 14.15
CA ILE A 167 -12.04 -3.52 14.85
C ILE A 167 -12.49 -3.49 16.32
N GLU A 168 -13.69 -3.97 16.60
CA GLU A 168 -14.22 -4.12 17.96
C GLU A 168 -13.71 -5.38 18.67
N GLU A 169 -12.78 -6.13 18.08
CA GLU A 169 -12.21 -7.39 18.56
C GLU A 169 -13.25 -8.51 18.81
N GLN A 170 -14.44 -8.38 18.20
CA GLN A 170 -15.52 -9.37 18.26
C GLN A 170 -15.34 -10.46 17.20
N TYR A 171 -14.21 -11.16 17.22
CA TYR A 171 -13.79 -12.11 16.20
C TYR A 171 -14.82 -13.19 15.83
N PRO A 172 -15.56 -13.80 16.76
CA PRO A 172 -16.58 -14.80 16.41
C PRO A 172 -17.71 -14.21 15.52
N ARG A 173 -18.11 -12.96 15.79
CA ARG A 173 -19.12 -12.26 14.99
C ARG A 173 -18.53 -11.84 13.64
N ALA A 174 -17.31 -11.34 13.62
CA ALA A 174 -16.60 -11.03 12.37
C ALA A 174 -16.52 -12.25 11.46
N THR A 175 -16.11 -13.40 11.99
CA THR A 175 -16.02 -14.69 11.27
C THR A 175 -17.35 -15.11 10.68
N LYS A 176 -18.46 -14.94 11.40
CA LYS A 176 -19.80 -15.23 10.87
C LYS A 176 -20.10 -14.42 9.63
N HIS A 177 -19.90 -13.10 9.67
CA HIS A 177 -20.17 -12.21 8.55
C HIS A 177 -19.21 -12.42 7.38
N TYR A 178 -17.92 -12.68 7.63
CA TYR A 178 -16.97 -13.06 6.57
C TYR A 178 -17.38 -14.35 5.87
N ASN A 179 -17.86 -15.36 6.58
CA ASN A 179 -18.37 -16.59 5.99
C ASN A 179 -19.62 -16.34 5.12
N GLU A 180 -20.49 -15.39 5.49
CA GLU A 180 -21.60 -14.98 4.63
C GLU A 180 -21.12 -14.34 3.31
N VAL A 181 -20.00 -13.57 3.32
CA VAL A 181 -19.40 -13.04 2.08
C VAL A 181 -19.02 -14.18 1.12
N LEU A 182 -18.41 -15.25 1.62
CA LEU A 182 -17.97 -16.38 0.80
C LEU A 182 -19.15 -17.14 0.13
N LYS A 183 -20.37 -17.00 0.64
CA LYS A 183 -21.58 -17.59 0.05
C LYS A 183 -22.19 -16.72 -1.05
N THR A 184 -21.62 -15.53 -1.29
CA THR A 184 -22.09 -14.61 -2.32
C THR A 184 -21.24 -14.71 -3.59
N ASN A 185 -21.75 -14.17 -4.71
CA ASN A 185 -20.96 -14.02 -5.94
C ASN A 185 -20.08 -12.77 -5.86
N ALA A 186 -19.25 -12.68 -4.81
CA ALA A 186 -18.32 -11.57 -4.64
C ALA A 186 -17.16 -11.63 -5.65
N ASP A 187 -16.60 -10.48 -5.98
CA ASP A 187 -15.44 -10.39 -6.86
C ASP A 187 -14.22 -11.07 -6.21
N TYR A 188 -13.30 -11.56 -7.03
CA TYR A 188 -12.12 -12.31 -6.53
C TYR A 188 -11.35 -11.56 -5.44
N SER A 189 -11.13 -10.25 -5.61
CA SER A 189 -10.45 -9.41 -4.62
C SER A 189 -11.16 -9.40 -3.26
N MET A 190 -12.48 -9.36 -3.25
CA MET A 190 -13.25 -9.41 -2.02
C MET A 190 -13.18 -10.80 -1.36
N VAL A 191 -13.29 -11.88 -2.15
CA VAL A 191 -13.12 -13.25 -1.65
C VAL A 191 -11.72 -13.45 -1.07
N PHE A 192 -10.70 -12.94 -1.75
CA PHE A 192 -9.32 -12.97 -1.29
C PHE A 192 -9.15 -12.26 0.05
N ASN A 193 -9.55 -10.98 0.13
CA ASN A 193 -9.47 -10.21 1.37
C ASN A 193 -10.29 -10.83 2.51
N THR A 194 -11.43 -11.45 2.19
CA THR A 194 -12.24 -12.19 3.18
C THR A 194 -11.46 -13.35 3.77
N LYS A 195 -10.72 -14.11 2.96
CA LYS A 195 -9.89 -15.23 3.46
C LYS A 195 -8.74 -14.74 4.31
N MET A 196 -8.08 -13.62 3.93
CA MET A 196 -7.03 -13.01 4.75
C MET A 196 -7.57 -12.60 6.13
N ASN A 197 -8.68 -11.87 6.15
CA ASN A 197 -9.29 -11.43 7.41
C ASN A 197 -9.83 -12.60 8.26
N LEU A 198 -10.39 -13.64 7.64
CA LEU A 198 -10.79 -14.86 8.38
C LEU A 198 -9.61 -15.51 9.08
N ALA A 199 -8.45 -15.56 8.43
CA ALA A 199 -7.24 -16.09 9.04
C ALA A 199 -6.82 -15.28 10.28
N LEU A 200 -6.91 -13.95 10.21
CA LEU A 200 -6.58 -13.04 11.31
C LEU A 200 -7.62 -13.08 12.45
N CYS A 201 -8.87 -13.43 12.14
CA CYS A 201 -9.95 -13.58 13.14
C CYS A 201 -9.98 -14.98 13.79
N SER A 202 -9.14 -15.93 13.36
CA SER A 202 -9.13 -17.27 13.92
C SER A 202 -8.55 -17.30 15.33
N ASP A 203 -9.12 -18.12 16.20
CA ASP A 203 -8.63 -18.29 17.57
C ASP A 203 -7.24 -18.93 17.56
N LYS A 204 -6.33 -18.38 18.36
CA LYS A 204 -4.89 -18.73 18.43
C LYS A 204 -4.63 -20.22 18.66
N SER A 205 -5.48 -20.88 19.40
CA SER A 205 -5.31 -22.29 19.83
C SER A 205 -6.19 -23.29 19.08
N SER A 206 -6.97 -22.83 18.10
CA SER A 206 -7.96 -23.69 17.45
C SER A 206 -7.37 -24.49 16.29
N LYS A 207 -7.86 -25.72 16.10
CA LYS A 207 -7.60 -26.52 14.89
C LYS A 207 -7.97 -25.79 13.60
N ASP A 208 -8.84 -24.79 13.71
CA ASP A 208 -9.26 -23.97 12.57
C ASP A 208 -8.16 -22.96 12.17
N SER A 209 -7.37 -22.44 13.10
CA SER A 209 -6.21 -21.60 12.79
C SER A 209 -5.17 -22.38 11.97
N GLU A 210 -4.82 -23.61 12.37
CA GLU A 210 -3.91 -24.44 11.58
C GLU A 210 -4.44 -24.75 10.18
N LYS A 211 -5.74 -25.03 10.05
CA LYS A 211 -6.36 -25.25 8.74
C LYS A 211 -6.27 -24.01 7.86
N MET A 212 -6.54 -22.85 8.43
CA MET A 212 -6.44 -21.56 7.72
C MET A 212 -5.01 -21.31 7.27
N ARG A 213 -4.02 -21.52 8.15
CA ARG A 213 -2.61 -21.37 7.80
C ARG A 213 -2.20 -22.31 6.66
N LYS A 214 -2.58 -23.60 6.72
CA LYS A 214 -2.35 -24.56 5.63
C LYS A 214 -3.03 -24.12 4.33
N GLN A 215 -4.23 -23.54 4.40
CA GLN A 215 -4.94 -22.99 3.24
C GLN A 215 -4.18 -21.80 2.64
N LEU A 216 -3.67 -20.87 3.45
CA LEU A 216 -2.86 -19.75 2.98
C LEU A 216 -1.57 -20.23 2.30
N ILE A 217 -0.87 -21.20 2.89
CA ILE A 217 0.31 -21.82 2.28
C ILE A 217 -0.04 -22.48 0.94
N LYS A 218 -1.22 -23.13 0.82
CA LYS A 218 -1.67 -23.65 -0.48
C LYS A 218 -1.93 -22.52 -1.49
N MET A 219 -2.44 -21.40 -1.03
CA MET A 219 -2.69 -20.24 -1.89
C MET A 219 -1.40 -19.62 -2.44
N THR A 220 -0.25 -19.73 -1.76
CA THR A 220 1.04 -19.23 -2.29
C THR A 220 1.50 -20.01 -3.53
N LYS A 221 1.00 -21.23 -3.73
CA LYS A 221 1.34 -22.09 -4.86
C LYS A 221 0.41 -21.94 -6.07
N ASP A 222 -0.68 -21.19 -5.92
CA ASP A 222 -1.66 -20.97 -6.98
C ASP A 222 -1.26 -19.74 -7.81
N ASP A 223 -1.09 -19.93 -9.12
CA ASP A 223 -0.71 -18.87 -10.08
C ASP A 223 -1.64 -17.68 -10.07
N LYS A 224 -2.91 -17.84 -9.70
CA LYS A 224 -3.88 -16.75 -9.57
C LYS A 224 -3.53 -15.75 -8.48
N ASN A 225 -2.69 -16.14 -7.54
CA ASN A 225 -2.31 -15.34 -6.39
C ASN A 225 -0.93 -14.68 -6.53
N LYS A 226 -0.27 -14.78 -7.67
CA LYS A 226 1.08 -14.22 -7.86
C LYS A 226 1.18 -12.73 -7.51
N GLU A 227 0.13 -11.96 -7.82
CA GLU A 227 0.06 -10.53 -7.52
C GLU A 227 -0.29 -10.23 -6.05
N TYR A 228 -0.63 -11.26 -5.26
CA TYR A 228 -1.07 -11.13 -3.86
C TYR A 228 -0.15 -11.88 -2.89
N LEU A 229 0.98 -12.40 -3.35
CA LEU A 229 1.90 -13.17 -2.52
C LEU A 229 2.40 -12.39 -1.32
N ASP A 230 2.64 -11.10 -1.48
CA ASP A 230 3.03 -10.17 -0.43
C ASP A 230 2.01 -10.15 0.73
N GLN A 231 0.72 -10.04 0.41
CA GLN A 231 -0.36 -10.02 1.40
C GLN A 231 -0.57 -11.39 2.05
N ILE A 232 -0.39 -12.47 1.29
CA ILE A 232 -0.51 -13.84 1.82
C ILE A 232 0.61 -14.11 2.83
N TYR A 233 1.87 -13.81 2.48
CA TYR A 233 3.00 -14.00 3.40
C TYR A 233 2.89 -13.08 4.62
N TYR A 234 2.42 -11.85 4.45
CA TYR A 234 2.12 -10.96 5.57
C TYR A 234 1.10 -11.60 6.53
N THR A 235 -0.02 -12.11 5.99
CA THR A 235 -1.06 -12.73 6.81
C THR A 235 -0.56 -13.99 7.52
N ILE A 236 0.27 -14.81 6.85
CA ILE A 236 0.90 -15.98 7.49
C ILE A 236 1.81 -15.53 8.63
N ALA A 237 2.60 -14.46 8.44
CA ALA A 237 3.47 -13.90 9.47
C ALA A 237 2.69 -13.40 10.70
N GLU A 238 1.57 -12.70 10.47
CA GLU A 238 0.66 -12.29 11.55
C GLU A 238 0.13 -13.50 12.35
N MET A 239 -0.24 -14.59 11.66
CA MET A 239 -0.68 -15.83 12.31
C MET A 239 0.46 -16.48 13.11
N ASP A 240 1.68 -16.46 12.59
CA ASP A 240 2.86 -17.01 13.29
C ASP A 240 3.15 -16.20 14.57
N LEU A 241 2.98 -14.86 14.54
CA LEU A 241 3.06 -14.03 15.76
C LEU A 241 2.00 -14.40 16.78
N LEU A 242 0.79 -14.70 16.35
CA LEU A 242 -0.28 -15.15 17.24
C LEU A 242 0.08 -16.46 17.96
N THR A 243 0.87 -17.34 17.34
CA THR A 243 1.35 -18.61 17.90
C THR A 243 2.70 -18.50 18.61
N THR A 244 3.21 -17.26 18.78
CA THR A 244 4.51 -16.97 19.42
C THR A 244 5.75 -17.44 18.65
N ASP A 245 5.62 -17.89 17.41
CA ASP A 245 6.76 -18.23 16.56
C ASP A 245 7.29 -16.98 15.82
N THR A 246 7.98 -16.13 16.58
CA THR A 246 8.52 -14.87 16.08
C THR A 246 9.59 -15.08 14.99
N ASN A 247 10.31 -16.19 14.99
CA ASN A 247 11.32 -16.46 13.98
C ASN A 247 10.69 -16.80 12.62
N GLN A 248 9.65 -17.62 12.64
CA GLN A 248 8.89 -17.95 11.43
C GLN A 248 8.14 -16.71 10.90
N ALA A 249 7.56 -15.91 11.80
CA ALA A 249 6.94 -14.64 11.45
C ALA A 249 7.92 -13.71 10.74
N LYS A 250 9.13 -13.54 11.29
CA LYS A 250 10.19 -12.74 10.65
C LYS A 250 10.51 -13.21 9.23
N GLN A 251 10.66 -14.53 9.02
CA GLN A 251 10.91 -15.09 7.69
C GLN A 251 9.77 -14.78 6.72
N ASN A 252 8.51 -14.94 7.15
CA ASN A 252 7.35 -14.66 6.30
C ASN A 252 7.17 -13.16 6.01
N TYR A 253 7.49 -12.26 6.94
CA TYR A 253 7.54 -10.82 6.63
C TYR A 253 8.63 -10.47 5.62
N LEU A 254 9.82 -11.08 5.70
CA LEU A 254 10.86 -10.91 4.68
C LEU A 254 10.40 -11.41 3.30
N LEU A 255 9.70 -12.54 3.24
CA LEU A 255 9.08 -13.01 1.99
C LEU A 255 8.02 -12.02 1.49
N SER A 256 7.20 -11.46 2.40
CA SER A 256 6.24 -10.42 2.04
C SER A 256 6.93 -9.20 1.42
N THR A 257 8.02 -8.69 1.98
CA THR A 257 8.78 -7.56 1.39
C THR A 257 9.38 -7.91 0.04
N LEU A 258 9.85 -9.15 -0.15
CA LEU A 258 10.44 -9.64 -1.39
C LEU A 258 9.42 -9.69 -2.54
N TYR A 259 8.20 -10.20 -2.26
CA TYR A 259 7.14 -10.32 -3.25
C TYR A 259 6.35 -9.02 -3.47
N SER A 260 6.53 -8.00 -2.64
CA SER A 260 5.88 -6.70 -2.79
C SER A 260 6.62 -5.81 -3.81
N VAL A 261 6.40 -6.09 -5.10
CA VAL A 261 7.12 -5.41 -6.20
C VAL A 261 6.51 -4.05 -6.53
N SER A 262 5.18 -3.92 -6.48
CA SER A 262 4.44 -2.71 -6.86
C SER A 262 3.42 -2.26 -5.81
N ASN A 263 3.50 -2.81 -4.61
CA ASN A 263 2.58 -2.56 -3.50
C ASN A 263 3.34 -1.94 -2.32
N ASP A 264 3.81 -0.71 -2.51
CA ASP A 264 4.57 0.03 -1.50
C ASP A 264 3.88 0.08 -0.12
N PRO A 265 2.55 0.28 -0.02
CA PRO A 265 1.87 0.24 1.28
C PRO A 265 2.01 -1.09 2.01
N GLN A 266 1.90 -2.24 1.31
CA GLN A 266 2.08 -3.55 1.92
C GLN A 266 3.53 -3.78 2.32
N LYS A 267 4.47 -3.33 1.48
CA LYS A 267 5.91 -3.40 1.75
C LYS A 267 6.28 -2.63 3.01
N ALA A 268 5.75 -1.41 3.15
CA ALA A 268 5.93 -0.57 4.34
C ALA A 268 5.40 -1.25 5.61
N LEU A 269 4.21 -1.86 5.55
CA LEU A 269 3.64 -2.58 6.70
C LEU A 269 4.50 -3.78 7.10
N SER A 270 5.04 -4.51 6.13
CA SER A 270 5.91 -5.66 6.41
C SER A 270 7.23 -5.24 7.05
N PHE A 271 7.83 -4.14 6.58
CA PHE A 271 9.03 -3.57 7.23
C PHE A 271 8.71 -3.02 8.63
N LEU A 272 7.55 -2.39 8.81
CA LEU A 272 7.12 -1.93 10.14
C LEU A 272 7.01 -3.10 11.13
N SER A 273 6.39 -4.22 10.73
CA SER A 273 6.29 -5.41 11.58
C SER A 273 7.67 -5.99 11.91
N LEU A 274 8.60 -6.03 10.94
CA LEU A 274 9.99 -6.43 11.18
C LEU A 274 10.70 -5.50 12.15
N ALA A 275 10.51 -4.18 12.01
CA ALA A 275 11.09 -3.18 12.88
C ALA A 275 10.60 -3.35 14.34
N GLU A 276 9.30 -3.57 14.53
CA GLU A 276 8.70 -3.81 15.87
C GLU A 276 9.20 -5.12 16.50
N ILE A 277 9.38 -6.18 15.71
CA ILE A 277 9.96 -7.44 16.19
C ILE A 277 11.39 -7.22 16.72
N GLU A 278 12.25 -6.55 15.91
CA GLU A 278 13.64 -6.29 16.32
C GLU A 278 13.70 -5.29 17.50
N TYR A 279 12.79 -4.31 17.53
CA TYR A 279 12.64 -3.40 18.66
C TYR A 279 12.33 -4.14 19.97
N SER A 280 11.36 -5.06 19.92
CA SER A 280 10.98 -5.88 21.10
C SER A 280 12.09 -6.79 21.59
N ARG A 281 13.02 -7.17 20.70
CA ARG A 281 14.23 -7.95 21.00
C ARG A 281 15.41 -7.08 21.45
N SER A 282 15.22 -5.77 21.57
CA SER A 282 16.29 -4.81 21.85
C SER A 282 17.41 -4.80 20.83
N ASN A 283 17.16 -5.29 19.60
CA ASN A 283 18.09 -5.22 18.49
C ASN A 283 17.89 -3.89 17.75
N PHE A 284 18.29 -2.80 18.37
CA PHE A 284 17.99 -1.44 17.89
C PHE A 284 18.65 -1.09 16.56
N ILE A 285 19.82 -1.65 16.26
CA ILE A 285 20.48 -1.45 14.97
C ILE A 285 19.67 -2.04 13.82
N ALA A 286 19.20 -3.31 13.97
CA ALA A 286 18.36 -3.92 12.95
C ALA A 286 16.97 -3.27 12.87
N SER A 287 16.42 -2.88 14.04
CA SER A 287 15.15 -2.17 14.12
C SER A 287 15.21 -0.84 13.35
N GLN A 288 16.25 -0.06 13.54
CA GLN A 288 16.46 1.21 12.82
C GLN A 288 16.48 1.01 11.30
N LEU A 289 17.20 0.01 10.79
CA LEU A 289 17.24 -0.29 9.35
C LEU A 289 15.87 -0.65 8.77
N TYR A 290 15.04 -1.36 9.52
CA TYR A 290 13.68 -1.67 9.10
C TYR A 290 12.74 -0.47 9.21
N TYR A 291 12.90 0.41 10.21
CA TYR A 291 12.15 1.68 10.26
C TYR A 291 12.53 2.61 9.12
N ASP A 292 13.80 2.70 8.75
CA ASP A 292 14.26 3.45 7.57
C ASP A 292 13.53 2.99 6.31
N SER A 293 13.52 1.67 6.07
CA SER A 293 12.78 1.08 4.95
C SER A 293 11.26 1.34 5.07
N THR A 294 10.71 1.34 6.28
CA THR A 294 9.30 1.65 6.52
C THR A 294 8.96 3.06 6.09
N ILE A 295 9.74 4.06 6.51
CA ILE A 295 9.53 5.47 6.18
C ILE A 295 9.70 5.72 4.69
N TYR A 296 10.65 5.04 4.03
CA TYR A 296 10.86 5.16 2.59
C TYR A 296 9.64 4.73 1.76
N PHE A 297 8.94 3.64 2.15
CA PHE A 297 7.79 3.09 1.42
C PHE A 297 6.44 3.58 1.93
N MET A 298 6.36 4.17 3.12
CA MET A 298 5.09 4.60 3.74
C MET A 298 4.73 6.02 3.31
N SER A 299 3.48 6.24 2.92
CA SER A 299 2.98 7.60 2.65
C SER A 299 2.87 8.40 3.95
N GLU A 300 3.25 9.67 3.91
CA GLU A 300 3.15 10.62 5.06
C GLU A 300 1.71 10.75 5.60
N ASP A 301 0.71 10.65 4.72
CA ASP A 301 -0.71 10.68 5.09
C ASP A 301 -1.18 9.39 5.80
N TYR A 302 -0.34 8.36 5.87
CA TYR A 302 -0.74 7.11 6.48
C TYR A 302 -0.78 7.22 8.00
N ARG A 303 -1.82 6.66 8.61
CA ARG A 303 -2.10 6.77 10.07
C ARG A 303 -0.90 6.44 10.97
N LEU A 304 -0.08 5.46 10.57
CA LEU A 304 1.06 4.98 11.36
C LEU A 304 2.37 5.72 11.06
N TYR A 305 2.40 6.60 10.03
CA TYR A 305 3.62 7.29 9.63
C TYR A 305 4.25 8.10 10.78
N SER A 306 3.46 8.95 11.43
CA SER A 306 3.97 9.82 12.50
C SER A 306 4.56 9.03 13.68
N SER A 307 3.96 7.90 14.04
CA SER A 307 4.48 7.05 15.12
C SER A 307 5.73 6.29 14.71
N ALA A 308 5.77 5.80 13.46
CA ALA A 308 6.94 5.13 12.89
C ALA A 308 8.13 6.08 12.74
N TYR A 309 7.86 7.31 12.27
CA TYR A 309 8.88 8.34 12.12
C TYR A 309 9.52 8.75 13.45
N LYS A 310 8.74 8.91 14.51
CA LYS A 310 9.29 9.21 15.85
C LYS A 310 10.24 8.12 16.35
N LYS A 311 9.89 6.84 16.12
CA LYS A 311 10.76 5.73 16.48
C LYS A 311 12.00 5.68 15.61
N TYR A 312 11.85 5.91 14.30
CA TYR A 312 12.97 6.00 13.36
C TYR A 312 13.97 7.05 13.78
N ASP A 313 13.53 8.25 14.10
CA ASP A 313 14.37 9.39 14.48
C ASP A 313 15.22 9.06 15.71
N VAL A 314 14.59 8.64 16.80
CA VAL A 314 15.27 8.27 18.04
C VAL A 314 16.21 7.06 17.86
N LEU A 315 15.77 6.06 17.08
CA LEU A 315 16.59 4.87 16.85
C LEU A 315 17.79 5.14 15.92
N THR A 316 17.73 6.18 15.09
CA THR A 316 18.85 6.57 14.23
C THR A 316 20.04 7.00 15.08
N ASP A 317 19.82 7.92 16.01
CA ASP A 317 20.87 8.39 16.93
C ASP A 317 21.38 7.24 17.83
N LEU A 318 20.49 6.40 18.33
CA LEU A 318 20.87 5.26 19.15
C LEU A 318 21.70 4.24 18.38
N ALA A 319 21.27 3.90 17.15
CA ALA A 319 21.98 2.92 16.33
C ALA A 319 23.38 3.39 15.91
N GLU A 320 23.57 4.69 15.64
CA GLU A 320 24.88 5.27 15.37
C GLU A 320 25.83 5.12 16.57
N ASN A 321 25.34 5.44 17.76
CA ASN A 321 26.12 5.26 18.98
C ASN A 321 26.47 3.80 19.23
N LEU A 322 25.49 2.89 19.09
CA LEU A 322 25.72 1.45 19.25
C LEU A 322 26.69 0.89 18.22
N LYS A 323 26.59 1.29 16.95
CA LYS A 323 27.55 0.93 15.88
C LYS A 323 28.94 1.43 16.20
N THR A 324 29.07 2.66 16.70
CA THR A 324 30.36 3.24 17.12
C THR A 324 30.98 2.43 18.25
N ILE A 325 30.21 2.07 19.27
CA ILE A 325 30.69 1.23 20.37
C ILE A 325 31.16 -0.13 19.83
N GLN A 326 30.33 -0.83 19.04
CA GLN A 326 30.67 -2.13 18.47
C GLN A 326 31.91 -2.09 17.60
N LEU A 327 32.02 -1.05 16.75
CA LEU A 327 33.18 -0.87 15.86
C LEU A 327 34.47 -0.64 16.66
N GLN A 328 34.46 0.32 17.59
CA GLN A 328 35.68 0.67 18.37
C GLN A 328 36.09 -0.47 19.30
N ASP A 329 35.13 -1.18 19.91
CA ASP A 329 35.39 -2.34 20.76
C ASP A 329 36.00 -3.49 19.94
N SER A 330 35.45 -3.77 18.76
CA SER A 330 36.00 -4.76 17.82
C SER A 330 37.42 -4.39 17.38
N LEU A 331 37.70 -3.11 17.05
CA LEU A 331 39.04 -2.64 16.65
C LEU A 331 40.05 -2.77 17.79
N ILE A 332 39.66 -2.45 19.02
CA ILE A 332 40.49 -2.66 20.23
C ILE A 332 40.76 -4.16 20.43
N GLY A 333 39.73 -5.02 20.31
CA GLY A 333 39.87 -6.46 20.39
C GLY A 333 40.86 -7.02 19.36
N LEU A 334 40.75 -6.58 18.11
CA LEU A 334 41.66 -6.98 17.02
C LEU A 334 43.10 -6.51 17.25
N ALA A 335 43.30 -5.32 17.84
CA ALA A 335 44.61 -4.78 18.14
C ALA A 335 45.41 -5.59 19.19
N LEU A 336 44.66 -6.34 20.06
CA LEU A 336 45.26 -7.16 21.10
C LEU A 336 45.64 -8.58 20.63
N LEU A 337 45.27 -8.97 19.40
CA LEU A 337 45.56 -10.28 18.85
C LEU A 337 47.01 -10.39 18.32
N PRO A 338 47.60 -11.59 18.36
CA PRO A 338 48.88 -11.86 17.70
C PRO A 338 48.75 -11.57 16.19
N ARG A 339 49.82 -11.01 15.59
CA ARG A 339 49.78 -10.56 14.20
C ARG A 339 49.39 -11.65 13.19
N ALA A 340 49.70 -12.90 13.49
CA ALA A 340 49.31 -14.04 12.65
C ALA A 340 47.80 -14.27 12.65
N GLU A 341 47.15 -14.20 13.80
CA GLU A 341 45.71 -14.35 13.97
C GLU A 341 44.94 -13.16 13.35
N LEU A 342 45.48 -11.94 13.60
CA LEU A 342 44.91 -10.74 12.99
C LEU A 342 44.90 -10.81 11.46
N ASN A 343 45.99 -11.24 10.83
CA ASN A 343 46.07 -11.39 9.38
C ASN A 343 45.13 -12.48 8.87
N ALA A 344 44.94 -13.56 9.63
CA ALA A 344 43.99 -14.60 9.28
C ALA A 344 42.54 -14.10 9.29
N ILE A 345 42.14 -13.31 10.31
CA ILE A 345 40.83 -12.69 10.42
C ILE A 345 40.56 -11.70 9.28
N ILE A 346 41.54 -10.81 9.01
CA ILE A 346 41.44 -9.84 7.91
C ILE A 346 41.27 -10.58 6.57
N LYS A 347 42.01 -11.65 6.35
CA LYS A 347 41.87 -12.47 5.13
C LYS A 347 40.46 -13.06 5.05
N GLU A 348 39.94 -13.62 6.15
CA GLU A 348 38.60 -14.19 6.18
C GLU A 348 37.51 -13.11 5.88
N ILE A 349 37.65 -11.89 6.40
CA ILE A 349 36.74 -10.77 6.10
C ILE A 349 36.79 -10.42 4.61
N ILE A 350 37.98 -10.32 4.03
CA ILE A 350 38.15 -10.01 2.60
C ILE A 350 37.56 -11.15 1.74
N ASP A 351 37.82 -12.42 2.09
CA ASP A 351 37.28 -13.56 1.36
C ASP A 351 35.74 -13.60 1.40
N LYS A 352 35.13 -13.27 2.56
CA LYS A 352 33.68 -13.15 2.70
C LYS A 352 33.10 -12.01 1.85
N GLU A 353 33.78 -10.85 1.79
CA GLU A 353 33.32 -9.73 0.96
C GLU A 353 33.42 -10.06 -0.53
N ILE A 354 34.50 -10.72 -0.96
CA ILE A 354 34.63 -11.22 -2.33
C ILE A 354 33.55 -12.23 -2.67
N GLN A 355 33.27 -13.15 -1.75
CA GLN A 355 32.21 -14.15 -1.94
C GLN A 355 30.83 -13.50 -2.07
N LYS A 356 30.52 -12.53 -1.21
CA LYS A 356 29.27 -11.78 -1.26
C LYS A 356 29.12 -11.00 -2.58
N GLU A 357 30.17 -10.33 -3.04
CA GLU A 357 30.17 -9.64 -4.34
C GLU A 357 29.96 -10.60 -5.51
N ASN A 358 30.56 -11.78 -5.44
CA ASN A 358 30.36 -12.82 -6.47
C ASN A 358 28.92 -13.36 -6.46
N GLU A 359 28.33 -13.62 -5.29
CA GLU A 359 26.94 -14.03 -5.16
C GLU A 359 25.95 -12.96 -5.69
N GLU A 360 26.22 -11.68 -5.39
CA GLU A 360 25.41 -10.57 -5.93
C GLU A 360 25.54 -10.48 -7.45
N ARG A 361 26.74 -10.65 -7.97
CA ARG A 361 27.00 -10.69 -9.42
C ARG A 361 26.32 -11.86 -10.09
N GLU A 362 26.35 -13.05 -9.48
CA GLU A 362 25.64 -14.23 -9.98
C GLU A 362 24.12 -14.05 -9.95
N LYS A 363 23.57 -13.47 -8.87
CA LYS A 363 22.16 -13.14 -8.78
C LYS A 363 21.74 -12.14 -9.87
N GLU A 364 22.59 -11.17 -10.17
CA GLU A 364 22.34 -10.21 -11.26
C GLU A 364 22.41 -10.88 -12.65
N ILE A 365 23.38 -11.78 -12.86
CA ILE A 365 23.49 -12.58 -14.08
C ILE A 365 22.28 -13.52 -14.24
N MET A 366 21.84 -14.17 -13.16
CA MET A 366 20.61 -15.00 -13.18
C MET A 366 19.36 -14.17 -13.45
N LYS A 367 19.23 -13.00 -12.84
CA LYS A 367 18.15 -12.05 -13.19
C LYS A 367 18.16 -11.69 -14.67
N ARG A 368 19.32 -11.41 -15.24
CA ARG A 368 19.47 -11.12 -16.68
C ARG A 368 19.18 -12.33 -17.56
N LYS A 369 19.58 -13.55 -17.15
CA LYS A 369 19.27 -14.80 -17.86
C LYS A 369 17.77 -15.11 -17.84
N ASN A 370 17.12 -15.01 -16.69
CA ASN A 370 15.68 -15.25 -16.56
C ASN A 370 14.84 -14.24 -17.36
N LEU A 371 15.29 -12.99 -17.46
CA LEU A 371 14.70 -11.99 -18.36
C LEU A 371 14.90 -12.35 -19.84
N SER A 372 16.03 -12.96 -20.20
CA SER A 372 16.31 -13.39 -21.59
C SER A 372 15.62 -14.71 -21.95
N GLU A 373 15.45 -15.63 -20.99
CA GLU A 373 14.76 -16.91 -21.19
C GLU A 373 13.24 -16.78 -21.18
N GLY A 374 12.68 -15.86 -20.39
CA GLY A 374 11.26 -15.49 -20.48
C GLY A 374 10.87 -15.00 -21.87
N ASN A 375 11.79 -14.39 -22.59
CA ASN A 375 11.60 -14.02 -24.01
C ASN A 375 11.81 -15.20 -25.00
N ARG A 376 12.44 -16.30 -24.59
CA ARG A 376 12.63 -17.49 -25.44
C ARG A 376 11.50 -18.51 -25.36
N PHE A 377 10.79 -18.62 -24.25
CA PHE A 377 9.65 -19.53 -24.11
C PHE A 377 8.35 -19.03 -24.79
N GLY A 378 8.28 -17.77 -25.16
CA GLY A 378 7.18 -17.22 -25.99
C GLY A 378 7.24 -17.65 -27.48
N ASN A 379 8.31 -18.31 -27.93
CA ASN A 379 8.54 -18.52 -29.37
C ASN A 379 8.53 -20.00 -29.81
N ARG A 380 7.97 -20.94 -29.01
CA ARG A 380 8.02 -22.39 -29.34
C ARG A 380 6.68 -23.06 -29.65
N ASN A 381 5.59 -22.31 -29.81
CA ASN A 381 4.30 -22.90 -30.18
C ASN A 381 3.59 -22.14 -31.31
N GLU A 382 4.24 -21.94 -32.47
CA GLU A 382 3.50 -21.67 -33.70
C GLU A 382 4.30 -22.10 -34.91
N GLN A 383 4.32 -23.41 -35.12
CA GLN A 383 4.54 -23.98 -36.42
C GLN A 383 3.30 -24.83 -36.75
N PHE A 384 2.24 -24.15 -37.22
CA PHE A 384 1.20 -24.72 -38.08
C PHE A 384 0.18 -23.62 -38.46
N GLY A 385 0.01 -23.41 -39.77
CA GLY A 385 -1.21 -22.76 -40.27
C GLY A 385 -1.02 -21.47 -41.09
N ASN A 386 -1.03 -21.67 -42.33
CA ASN A 386 -1.05 -20.71 -43.47
C ASN A 386 -2.22 -19.73 -43.42
N ASN A 387 -1.95 -18.52 -43.89
CA ASN A 387 -2.83 -17.53 -44.59
C ASN A 387 -3.81 -16.65 -43.82
N THR A 388 -3.65 -15.40 -44.12
CA THR A 388 -4.56 -14.27 -44.39
C THR A 388 -4.57 -13.15 -43.37
N SER A 389 -4.15 -11.98 -43.89
CA SER A 389 -4.52 -10.59 -43.59
C SER A 389 -5.34 -10.30 -42.33
N GLY A 390 -4.76 -9.55 -41.44
CA GLY A 390 -5.51 -8.87 -40.37
C GLY A 390 -4.71 -8.67 -39.10
N GLY A 391 -4.19 -7.47 -38.89
CA GLY A 391 -3.92 -6.91 -37.58
C GLY A 391 -3.13 -7.72 -36.55
N LYS A 392 -1.95 -8.22 -36.89
CA LYS A 392 -1.03 -8.72 -35.86
C LYS A 392 -0.39 -7.54 -35.13
N TRP A 393 -0.52 -7.56 -33.82
CA TRP A 393 0.10 -6.58 -32.94
C TRP A 393 1.59 -6.39 -33.29
N TYR A 394 2.07 -5.14 -33.30
CA TYR A 394 3.40 -4.71 -33.74
C TYR A 394 4.55 -5.65 -33.31
N PHE A 395 4.57 -6.12 -32.06
CA PHE A 395 5.62 -6.96 -31.53
C PHE A 395 5.64 -8.41 -32.05
N TYR A 396 4.60 -8.85 -32.76
CA TYR A 396 4.54 -10.18 -33.37
C TYR A 396 4.80 -10.17 -34.88
N ASN A 397 5.13 -8.99 -35.46
CA ASN A 397 5.48 -8.89 -36.86
C ASN A 397 7.00 -8.72 -37.05
N PRO A 398 7.74 -9.74 -37.50
CA PRO A 398 9.20 -9.68 -37.65
C PRO A 398 9.67 -8.59 -38.65
N ALA A 399 8.89 -8.29 -39.68
CA ALA A 399 9.20 -7.24 -40.62
C ALA A 399 9.11 -5.85 -40.02
N THR A 400 8.09 -5.61 -39.20
CA THR A 400 7.90 -4.32 -38.47
C THR A 400 8.94 -4.14 -37.37
N LEU A 401 9.33 -5.24 -36.69
CA LEU A 401 10.40 -5.24 -35.69
C LEU A 401 11.77 -4.93 -36.30
N SER A 402 12.11 -5.53 -37.46
CA SER A 402 13.38 -5.29 -38.15
C SER A 402 13.46 -3.86 -38.67
N PHE A 403 12.36 -3.34 -39.23
CA PHE A 403 12.26 -1.93 -39.66
C PHE A 403 12.41 -0.99 -38.44
N GLY A 404 11.68 -1.22 -37.35
CA GLY A 404 11.80 -0.44 -36.14
C GLY A 404 13.21 -0.48 -35.54
N LEU A 405 13.89 -1.61 -35.58
CA LEU A 405 15.28 -1.76 -35.11
C LEU A 405 16.25 -0.96 -36.00
N SER A 406 16.04 -0.97 -37.30
CA SER A 406 16.87 -0.20 -38.26
C SER A 406 16.68 1.31 -38.08
N GLU A 407 15.45 1.78 -37.90
CA GLU A 407 15.14 3.17 -37.61
C GLU A 407 15.70 3.60 -36.22
N PHE A 408 15.57 2.74 -35.22
CA PHE A 408 16.16 2.97 -33.92
C PHE A 408 17.68 3.10 -33.99
N THR A 409 18.34 2.19 -34.71
CA THR A 409 19.80 2.18 -34.84
C THR A 409 20.27 3.41 -35.64
N LYS A 410 19.50 3.85 -36.64
CA LYS A 410 19.80 5.06 -37.41
C LYS A 410 19.69 6.34 -36.58
N LYS A 411 18.67 6.41 -35.70
CA LYS A 411 18.41 7.60 -34.87
C LYS A 411 19.25 7.65 -33.58
N TRP A 412 19.54 6.50 -32.98
CA TRP A 412 20.14 6.40 -31.66
C TRP A 412 21.47 5.65 -31.62
N GLY A 413 21.90 5.05 -32.71
CA GLY A 413 23.12 4.25 -32.82
C GLY A 413 23.02 2.87 -32.13
N LYS A 414 24.11 2.13 -32.10
CA LYS A 414 24.21 0.84 -31.38
C LYS A 414 24.31 1.10 -29.87
N ARG A 415 23.19 1.28 -29.21
CA ARG A 415 23.14 1.49 -27.76
C ARG A 415 22.85 0.19 -27.04
N LYS A 416 23.53 -0.01 -25.91
CA LYS A 416 23.24 -1.13 -25.02
C LYS A 416 21.89 -0.92 -24.33
N LEU A 417 21.17 -2.02 -24.06
CA LEU A 417 19.95 -2.00 -23.27
C LEU A 417 20.36 -1.76 -21.80
N GLU A 418 20.16 -0.54 -21.33
CA GLU A 418 20.49 -0.08 -19.99
C GLU A 418 19.52 1.02 -19.56
N ASP A 419 19.39 1.27 -18.29
CA ASP A 419 18.54 2.33 -17.79
C ASP A 419 19.05 3.70 -18.28
N ASP A 420 18.10 4.64 -18.48
CA ASP A 420 18.38 5.99 -19.03
C ASP A 420 19.08 6.02 -20.40
N TRP A 421 18.94 4.98 -21.24
CA TRP A 421 19.57 4.86 -22.54
C TRP A 421 19.35 6.07 -23.48
N ARG A 422 18.32 6.89 -23.24
CA ARG A 422 18.01 8.11 -23.99
C ARG A 422 18.90 9.29 -23.66
N ARG A 423 19.58 9.28 -22.50
CA ARG A 423 20.41 10.40 -22.05
C ARG A 423 21.80 10.34 -22.67
N LYS A 424 22.21 11.44 -23.29
CA LYS A 424 23.54 11.58 -23.91
C LYS A 424 24.65 11.72 -22.84
N ASN A 425 24.34 12.39 -21.73
CA ASN A 425 25.21 12.50 -20.56
C ASN A 425 24.63 11.66 -19.42
N LYS A 426 25.16 10.48 -19.26
CA LYS A 426 24.92 9.60 -18.13
C LYS A 426 25.87 9.97 -16.98
N LYS A 427 25.89 11.21 -16.56
CA LYS A 427 26.32 11.45 -15.18
C LYS A 427 25.26 10.75 -14.33
N SER A 428 25.60 9.55 -13.90
CA SER A 428 24.84 8.78 -12.93
C SER A 428 24.41 9.74 -11.83
N THR A 429 23.11 9.86 -11.65
CA THR A 429 22.59 10.03 -10.32
C THR A 429 22.83 8.67 -9.64
N LYS A 430 24.09 8.33 -9.37
CA LYS A 430 24.39 7.56 -8.18
C LYS A 430 23.76 8.41 -7.11
N ILE A 431 22.73 7.91 -6.48
CA ILE A 431 22.38 8.33 -5.14
C ILE A 431 23.65 8.06 -4.37
N ILE A 432 24.46 9.08 -4.24
CA ILE A 432 25.48 9.19 -3.23
C ILE A 432 24.59 9.20 -1.98
N ILE A 433 24.58 8.11 -1.26
CA ILE A 433 24.41 8.16 0.18
C ILE A 433 25.64 9.01 0.58
N GLU A 434 25.41 10.31 0.68
CA GLU A 434 26.33 11.22 1.32
C GLU A 434 26.34 10.82 2.80
N ASP A 435 27.27 9.95 3.12
CA ASP A 435 27.89 9.95 4.44
C ASP A 435 28.48 11.36 4.59
N SER A 436 27.76 12.21 5.32
CA SER A 436 28.23 13.54 5.69
C SER A 436 29.32 13.40 6.75
N THR A 437 30.54 13.17 6.27
CA THR A 437 31.74 13.53 6.99
C THR A 437 32.74 14.09 6.00
N SER A 438 32.96 15.42 6.14
CA SER A 438 34.08 16.25 5.77
C SER A 438 35.05 15.72 4.72
N ALA A 439 35.15 16.54 3.67
CA ALA A 439 36.17 16.51 2.63
C ALA A 439 37.58 16.26 3.16
N GLU A 440 38.20 15.16 2.70
CA GLU A 440 39.60 15.14 2.30
C GLU A 440 39.85 13.99 1.33
N LYS A 441 40.29 14.36 0.12
CA LYS A 441 40.98 13.59 -0.93
C LYS A 441 40.52 12.14 -1.18
N GLY A 442 39.66 11.97 -2.17
CA GLY A 442 39.14 10.70 -2.65
C GLY A 442 40.16 9.83 -3.38
N GLY A 443 40.66 8.82 -2.71
CA GLY A 443 41.08 7.57 -3.33
C GLY A 443 39.93 6.59 -3.23
N VAL A 444 39.63 5.84 -4.29
CA VAL A 444 38.71 4.70 -4.25
C VAL A 444 39.22 3.73 -3.19
N GLN A 445 38.56 3.66 -2.05
CA GLN A 445 38.93 2.78 -0.94
C GLN A 445 38.83 1.33 -1.41
N ASN A 446 39.93 0.65 -1.58
CA ASN A 446 40.00 -0.72 -2.01
C ASN A 446 39.74 -1.63 -0.80
N THR A 447 38.48 -1.99 -0.55
CA THR A 447 38.07 -2.89 0.55
C THR A 447 38.65 -4.31 0.43
N LYS A 448 39.36 -4.63 -0.64
CA LYS A 448 40.07 -5.91 -0.86
C LYS A 448 41.55 -5.81 -0.45
N ASP A 449 42.01 -4.64 -0.06
CA ASP A 449 43.39 -4.44 0.41
C ASP A 449 43.46 -4.66 1.93
N PRO A 450 44.29 -5.60 2.42
CA PRO A 450 44.53 -5.78 3.85
C PRO A 450 45.00 -4.52 4.57
N GLN A 451 45.70 -3.63 3.88
CA GLN A 451 46.18 -2.35 4.45
C GLN A 451 45.04 -1.41 4.85
N PHE A 452 43.91 -1.49 4.14
CA PHE A 452 42.70 -0.73 4.47
C PHE A 452 42.20 -1.06 5.89
N TYR A 453 42.15 -2.35 6.24
CA TYR A 453 41.70 -2.81 7.57
C TYR A 453 42.76 -2.54 8.63
N LEU A 454 44.06 -2.77 8.32
CA LEU A 454 45.14 -2.55 9.24
C LEU A 454 45.28 -1.08 9.64
N SER A 455 45.00 -0.15 8.74
CA SER A 455 45.09 1.30 9.02
C SER A 455 44.05 1.80 10.01
N GLN A 456 42.96 1.05 10.21
CA GLN A 456 41.89 1.40 11.14
C GLN A 456 42.11 0.86 12.55
N ILE A 457 43.04 -0.09 12.72
CA ILE A 457 43.32 -0.74 13.99
C ILE A 457 44.23 0.13 14.83
N PRO A 458 43.90 0.43 16.10
CA PRO A 458 44.73 1.25 16.98
C PRO A 458 46.08 0.57 17.23
N VAL A 459 47.17 1.27 16.96
CA VAL A 459 48.54 0.76 17.14
C VAL A 459 49.27 1.53 18.25
N SER A 460 49.02 2.82 18.36
CA SER A 460 49.69 3.67 19.38
C SER A 460 48.84 3.85 20.64
N SER A 461 49.49 4.14 21.77
CA SER A 461 48.76 4.45 23.02
C SER A 461 47.74 5.60 22.83
N LYS A 462 48.04 6.57 21.94
CA LYS A 462 47.12 7.66 21.62
C LYS A 462 45.87 7.16 20.89
N ASP A 463 46.02 6.21 19.97
CA ASP A 463 44.87 5.63 19.22
C ASP A 463 43.97 4.86 20.15
N PHE A 464 44.52 4.08 21.10
CA PHE A 464 43.75 3.39 22.14
C PHE A 464 42.96 4.36 23.04
N ILE A 465 43.61 5.48 23.45
CA ILE A 465 42.92 6.51 24.25
C ILE A 465 41.75 7.10 23.43
N SER A 466 41.99 7.49 22.18
CA SER A 466 40.97 8.05 21.30
C SER A 466 39.80 7.08 21.06
N ALA A 467 40.08 5.78 20.85
CA ALA A 467 39.07 4.77 20.68
C ALA A 467 38.20 4.62 21.95
N ARG A 468 38.81 4.59 23.13
CA ARG A 468 38.13 4.55 24.42
C ARG A 468 37.26 5.78 24.69
N GLU A 469 37.76 6.97 24.35
CA GLU A 469 36.98 8.22 24.45
C GLU A 469 35.76 8.20 23.53
N LYS A 470 35.89 7.69 22.30
CA LYS A 470 34.72 7.49 21.40
C LYS A 470 33.72 6.55 22.00
N ILE A 471 34.14 5.41 22.56
CA ILE A 471 33.25 4.47 23.24
C ILE A 471 32.53 5.15 24.42
N ALA A 472 33.30 5.85 25.28
CA ALA A 472 32.74 6.51 26.47
C ALA A 472 31.70 7.57 26.09
N ASN A 473 31.96 8.38 25.07
CA ASN A 473 31.03 9.37 24.56
C ASN A 473 29.76 8.70 23.94
N ALA A 474 29.95 7.67 23.13
CA ALA A 474 28.84 6.94 22.53
C ALA A 474 27.97 6.23 23.59
N CYS A 475 28.59 5.62 24.62
CA CYS A 475 27.89 5.05 25.75
C CYS A 475 27.08 6.10 26.53
N TYR A 476 27.64 7.27 26.75
CA TYR A 476 26.94 8.36 27.44
C TYR A 476 25.72 8.85 26.65
N GLN A 477 25.88 9.07 25.35
CA GLN A 477 24.77 9.47 24.47
C GLN A 477 23.70 8.37 24.39
N ALA A 478 24.10 7.12 24.22
CA ALA A 478 23.16 6.00 24.22
C ALA A 478 22.39 5.93 25.55
N ALA A 479 23.05 6.12 26.70
CA ALA A 479 22.39 6.12 28.01
C ALA A 479 21.35 7.24 28.16
N ILE A 480 21.61 8.43 27.60
CA ILE A 480 20.66 9.54 27.55
C ILE A 480 19.41 9.14 26.75
N ILE A 481 19.61 8.58 25.55
CA ILE A 481 18.52 8.14 24.67
C ILE A 481 17.71 7.05 25.34
N TYR A 482 18.34 6.04 25.97
CA TYR A 482 17.64 4.99 26.72
C TYR A 482 16.77 5.56 27.85
N LYS A 483 17.32 6.54 28.59
CA LYS A 483 16.63 7.09 29.76
C LYS A 483 15.49 8.03 29.40
N TYR A 484 15.68 8.89 28.40
CA TYR A 484 14.75 9.99 28.15
C TYR A 484 13.87 9.76 26.92
N ASP A 485 14.41 9.23 25.85
CA ASP A 485 13.68 9.17 24.58
C ASP A 485 12.97 7.84 24.35
N LEU A 486 13.59 6.71 24.69
CA LEU A 486 12.92 5.41 24.61
C LEU A 486 11.80 5.27 25.65
N GLN A 487 11.93 5.85 26.85
CA GLN A 487 10.83 5.87 27.82
C GLN A 487 9.63 6.72 27.36
N LYS A 488 9.84 7.81 26.60
CA LYS A 488 8.76 8.61 26.02
C LYS A 488 8.04 7.86 24.92
N ILE A 489 8.77 7.12 24.09
CA ILE A 489 8.20 6.32 23.00
C ILE A 489 7.38 5.14 23.52
N SER A 490 7.79 4.51 24.61
CA SER A 490 7.05 3.40 25.22
C SER A 490 5.72 3.82 25.84
N LYS A 491 5.51 5.12 26.09
CA LYS A 491 4.29 5.70 26.68
C LYS A 491 3.36 6.35 25.64
N SER A 492 3.78 6.51 24.40
CA SER A 492 2.98 7.03 23.28
C SER A 492 2.45 5.91 22.39
#